data_5336f53bbd509c9234701d7f305f7f18
#
_entry.id   5336f53bbd509c9234701d7f305f7f18
#
_cell.length_a   1.000
_cell.length_b   1.000
_cell.length_c   1.000
_cell.angle_alpha   90.00
_cell.angle_beta   90.00
_cell.angle_gamma   90.00
#
_symmetry.space_group_name_H-M   'P 1'
#
loop_
_entity.id
_entity.type
_entity.pdbx_description
1 polymer ?
#
loop_
_entity_poly.entity_id
_entity_poly.type
_entity_poly.pdbx_seq_one_letter_code
_entity_poly.pdbx_strand_id
1 'polypeptide(L)'
;IALSGRSSKSYLSEPEYNTLINGMKQGDYLLIGFGHNDEKTEKERYTSPVGDYMTEGTFANTLYVNYIRKARNAGCYPILCTPIVRRSASGEWKATELHITQDVAQYKGGDYALAVRELGKAVGVPVIDMTQLTRDEYEKLGSDNTIYLHAWPSNNKLSVDNTHTNIWGARVNAYMIMSAVKELNISGLSENVVNIDNNLSLIH
;
A
#
# COMPACT_ATOMS: atom_id res chain seq x y z
N ILE A 1 -8.35 7.94 7.00
CA ILE A 1 -8.65 7.04 8.14
C ILE A 1 -7.87 5.76 7.94
N ALA A 2 -6.87 5.52 8.77
CA ALA A 2 -6.01 4.34 8.69
C ALA A 2 -5.66 3.87 10.11
N LEU A 3 -5.56 2.53 10.28
CA LEU A 3 -5.18 1.91 11.54
C LEU A 3 -3.98 0.99 11.33
N SER A 4 -3.01 1.08 12.24
CA SER A 4 -1.85 0.19 12.25
C SER A 4 -2.27 -1.27 12.48
N GLY A 5 -1.56 -2.20 11.84
CA GLY A 5 -1.74 -3.64 12.04
C GLY A 5 -3.00 -4.23 11.42
N ARG A 6 -3.73 -3.50 10.56
CA ARG A 6 -4.95 -4.00 9.91
C ARG A 6 -4.67 -4.49 8.49
N SER A 7 -5.23 -5.66 8.17
CA SER A 7 -5.37 -6.14 6.78
C SER A 7 -6.63 -5.58 6.14
N SER A 8 -6.80 -5.75 4.83
CA SER A 8 -8.03 -5.40 4.14
C SER A 8 -9.26 -6.07 4.74
N LYS A 9 -9.10 -7.28 5.28
CA LYS A 9 -10.15 -8.07 5.95
C LYS A 9 -10.38 -7.61 7.38
N SER A 10 -9.33 -7.52 8.21
CA SER A 10 -9.50 -7.19 9.64
C SER A 10 -9.98 -5.76 9.87
N TYR A 11 -9.72 -4.85 8.93
CA TYR A 11 -10.22 -3.48 8.99
C TYR A 11 -11.75 -3.40 8.91
N LEU A 12 -12.41 -4.39 8.29
CA LEU A 12 -13.88 -4.42 8.16
C LEU A 12 -14.60 -4.48 9.52
N SER A 13 -13.93 -4.97 10.55
CA SER A 13 -14.48 -5.07 11.91
C SER A 13 -14.22 -3.83 12.78
N GLU A 14 -13.49 -2.84 12.25
CA GLU A 14 -13.15 -1.63 12.99
C GLU A 14 -14.24 -0.56 12.85
N PRO A 15 -14.50 0.24 13.90
CA PRO A 15 -15.43 1.37 13.83
C PRO A 15 -15.05 2.38 12.73
N GLU A 16 -13.75 2.53 12.48
CA GLU A 16 -13.19 3.42 11.46
C GLU A 16 -13.60 3.03 10.04
N TYR A 17 -13.81 1.72 9.79
CA TYR A 17 -14.34 1.27 8.50
C TYR A 17 -15.75 1.84 8.25
N ASN A 18 -16.62 1.76 9.25
CA ASN A 18 -17.97 2.33 9.15
C ASN A 18 -17.93 3.85 8.99
N THR A 19 -17.02 4.52 9.72
CA THR A 19 -16.78 5.95 9.59
C THR A 19 -16.34 6.31 8.17
N LEU A 20 -15.41 5.53 7.59
CA LEU A 20 -14.97 5.71 6.20
C LEU A 20 -16.13 5.56 5.21
N ILE A 21 -16.85 4.43 5.27
CA ILE A 21 -17.90 4.12 4.31
C ILE A 21 -19.06 5.14 4.38
N ASN A 22 -19.46 5.51 5.60
CA ASN A 22 -20.55 6.47 5.80
C ASN A 22 -20.15 7.93 5.53
N GLY A 23 -18.84 8.23 5.58
CA GLY A 23 -18.30 9.57 5.35
C GLY A 23 -18.03 9.89 3.89
N MET A 24 -17.99 8.89 3.02
CA MET A 24 -17.74 9.08 1.57
C MET A 24 -18.85 9.90 0.92
N LYS A 25 -18.44 10.86 0.08
CA LYS A 25 -19.34 11.73 -0.69
C LYS A 25 -19.00 11.67 -2.16
N GLN A 26 -19.99 11.90 -2.99
CA GLN A 26 -19.79 12.03 -4.44
C GLN A 26 -18.66 13.00 -4.77
N GLY A 27 -17.73 12.55 -5.59
CA GLY A 27 -16.56 13.32 -5.99
C GLY A 27 -15.31 13.11 -5.13
N ASP A 28 -15.43 12.42 -3.98
CA ASP A 28 -14.27 12.09 -3.16
C ASP A 28 -13.35 11.07 -3.86
N TYR A 29 -12.08 11.06 -3.47
CA TYR A 29 -11.10 10.06 -3.90
C TYR A 29 -10.76 9.14 -2.72
N LEU A 30 -10.83 7.83 -2.97
CA LEU A 30 -10.46 6.82 -1.98
C LEU A 30 -9.15 6.13 -2.38
N LEU A 31 -8.05 6.43 -1.69
CA LEU A 31 -6.80 5.70 -1.82
C LEU A 31 -6.88 4.43 -0.97
N ILE A 32 -6.62 3.28 -1.60
CA ILE A 32 -6.73 1.95 -0.99
C ILE A 32 -5.36 1.29 -1.02
N GLY A 33 -4.71 1.19 0.15
CA GLY A 33 -3.38 0.59 0.29
C GLY A 33 -3.36 -0.44 1.42
N PHE A 34 -3.32 -1.72 1.05
CA PHE A 34 -3.24 -2.87 1.95
C PHE A 34 -2.20 -3.88 1.44
N GLY A 35 -1.93 -4.92 2.20
CA GLY A 35 -1.02 -6.01 1.84
C GLY A 35 -0.19 -6.51 3.02
N HIS A 36 0.51 -5.63 3.74
CA HIS A 36 1.43 -5.97 4.83
C HIS A 36 0.84 -6.89 5.92
N ASN A 37 -0.45 -6.77 6.18
CA ASN A 37 -1.14 -7.58 7.17
C ASN A 37 -2.01 -8.66 6.54
N ASP A 38 -2.35 -8.54 5.26
CA ASP A 38 -3.08 -9.56 4.51
C ASP A 38 -2.25 -10.82 4.30
N GLU A 39 -0.92 -10.69 4.24
CA GLU A 39 0.04 -11.79 4.12
C GLU A 39 0.28 -12.57 5.42
N LYS A 40 -0.26 -12.10 6.56
CA LYS A 40 -0.11 -12.79 7.84
C LYS A 40 -1.01 -14.02 7.90
N THR A 41 -0.44 -15.14 8.37
CA THR A 41 -1.13 -16.43 8.47
C THR A 41 -2.07 -16.56 9.66
N GLU A 42 -2.70 -15.46 10.05
CA GLU A 42 -3.73 -15.41 11.09
C GLU A 42 -5.10 -15.27 10.43
N LYS A 43 -6.04 -16.10 10.82
CA LYS A 43 -7.37 -16.20 10.21
C LYS A 43 -8.08 -14.86 10.06
N GLU A 44 -7.91 -13.98 11.03
CA GLU A 44 -8.57 -12.67 11.09
C GLU A 44 -7.97 -11.67 10.12
N ARG A 45 -6.69 -11.84 9.73
CA ARG A 45 -5.97 -10.93 8.85
C ARG A 45 -5.78 -11.46 7.44
N TYR A 46 -5.56 -12.77 7.33
CA TYR A 46 -5.21 -13.38 6.06
C TYR A 46 -6.30 -13.20 4.98
N THR A 47 -5.85 -12.84 3.78
CA THR A 47 -6.58 -12.93 2.52
C THR A 47 -5.67 -13.59 1.48
N SER A 48 -6.22 -14.49 0.63
CA SER A 48 -5.40 -15.18 -0.37
C SER A 48 -4.94 -14.23 -1.48
N PRO A 49 -3.64 -14.13 -1.79
CA PRO A 49 -3.16 -13.36 -2.94
C PRO A 49 -3.48 -14.07 -4.28
N VAL A 50 -3.89 -15.34 -4.24
CA VAL A 50 -4.20 -16.15 -5.42
C VAL A 50 -5.70 -16.17 -5.65
N GLY A 51 -6.10 -15.86 -6.87
CA GLY A 51 -7.47 -15.77 -7.33
C GLY A 51 -7.86 -14.34 -7.70
N ASP A 52 -8.98 -14.22 -8.37
CA ASP A 52 -9.47 -12.94 -8.89
C ASP A 52 -10.46 -12.24 -7.93
N TYR A 53 -10.96 -11.07 -8.37
CA TYR A 53 -11.93 -10.27 -7.60
C TYR A 53 -13.33 -10.90 -7.50
N MET A 54 -13.63 -11.95 -8.28
CA MET A 54 -14.88 -12.69 -8.22
C MET A 54 -14.82 -13.86 -7.22
N THR A 55 -13.61 -14.26 -6.84
CA THR A 55 -13.38 -15.42 -5.95
C THR A 55 -13.37 -14.98 -4.49
N GLU A 56 -14.39 -15.38 -3.74
CA GLU A 56 -14.53 -15.04 -2.31
C GLU A 56 -13.32 -15.49 -1.49
N GLY A 57 -12.92 -14.66 -0.53
CA GLY A 57 -11.77 -14.92 0.36
C GLY A 57 -10.41 -14.53 -0.22
N THR A 58 -10.35 -14.10 -1.48
CA THR A 58 -9.12 -13.56 -2.07
C THR A 58 -8.89 -12.11 -1.63
N PHE A 59 -7.63 -11.68 -1.70
CA PHE A 59 -7.24 -10.30 -1.48
C PHE A 59 -7.94 -9.37 -2.48
N ALA A 60 -7.90 -9.74 -3.77
CA ALA A 60 -8.57 -9.00 -4.82
C ALA A 60 -10.09 -8.86 -4.59
N ASN A 61 -10.77 -9.94 -4.19
CA ASN A 61 -12.21 -9.90 -3.87
C ASN A 61 -12.50 -9.00 -2.67
N THR A 62 -11.70 -9.10 -1.61
CA THR A 62 -11.87 -8.27 -0.41
C THR A 62 -11.76 -6.78 -0.75
N LEU A 63 -10.75 -6.39 -1.53
CA LEU A 63 -10.56 -5.00 -1.99
C LEU A 63 -11.72 -4.54 -2.89
N TYR A 64 -12.14 -5.40 -3.82
CA TYR A 64 -13.20 -5.05 -4.75
C TYR A 64 -14.56 -4.85 -4.06
N VAL A 65 -14.98 -5.84 -3.28
CA VAL A 65 -16.34 -5.87 -2.69
C VAL A 65 -16.49 -4.81 -1.61
N ASN A 66 -15.47 -4.66 -0.75
CA ASN A 66 -15.59 -3.86 0.46
C ASN A 66 -15.09 -2.43 0.32
N TYR A 67 -14.27 -2.14 -0.70
CA TYR A 67 -13.71 -0.79 -0.87
C TYR A 67 -14.08 -0.21 -2.24
N ILE A 68 -13.66 -0.83 -3.34
CA ILE A 68 -13.87 -0.28 -4.69
C ILE A 68 -15.34 -0.12 -5.02
N ARG A 69 -16.12 -1.19 -4.84
CA ARG A 69 -17.57 -1.17 -5.13
C ARG A 69 -18.32 -0.21 -4.22
N LYS A 70 -17.93 -0.12 -2.93
CA LYS A 70 -18.52 0.82 -1.98
C LYS A 70 -18.23 2.27 -2.36
N ALA A 71 -16.98 2.57 -2.73
CA ALA A 71 -16.59 3.89 -3.21
C ALA A 71 -17.38 4.28 -4.46
N ARG A 72 -17.44 3.41 -5.47
CA ARG A 72 -18.19 3.66 -6.69
C ARG A 72 -19.69 3.89 -6.43
N ASN A 73 -20.29 3.11 -5.53
CA ASN A 73 -21.71 3.29 -5.15
C ASN A 73 -21.96 4.63 -4.46
N ALA A 74 -20.98 5.19 -3.78
CA ALA A 74 -21.05 6.52 -3.17
C ALA A 74 -20.69 7.65 -4.16
N GLY A 75 -20.37 7.32 -5.42
CA GLY A 75 -19.92 8.31 -6.42
C GLY A 75 -18.49 8.80 -6.21
N CYS A 76 -17.68 8.02 -5.47
CA CYS A 76 -16.27 8.29 -5.23
C CYS A 76 -15.39 7.63 -6.29
N TYR A 77 -14.17 8.13 -6.42
CA TYR A 77 -13.13 7.63 -7.32
C TYR A 77 -12.12 6.77 -6.54
N PRO A 78 -12.17 5.42 -6.62
CA PRO A 78 -11.17 4.56 -6.00
C PRO A 78 -9.84 4.61 -6.75
N ILE A 79 -8.74 4.59 -5.99
CA ILE A 79 -7.36 4.49 -6.46
C ILE A 79 -6.69 3.41 -5.65
N LEU A 80 -6.12 2.41 -6.29
CA LEU A 80 -5.36 1.35 -5.65
C LEU A 80 -3.91 1.76 -5.48
N CYS A 81 -3.33 1.40 -4.34
CA CYS A 81 -1.89 1.48 -4.10
C CYS A 81 -1.36 0.08 -3.79
N THR A 82 -0.33 -0.38 -4.49
CA THR A 82 0.38 -1.58 -4.06
C THR A 82 1.08 -1.34 -2.73
N PRO A 83 1.34 -2.36 -1.90
CA PRO A 83 2.06 -2.17 -0.64
C PRO A 83 3.47 -1.61 -0.88
N ILE A 84 3.95 -0.71 -0.01
CA ILE A 84 5.34 -0.26 -0.05
C ILE A 84 6.26 -1.44 0.29
N VAL A 85 7.47 -1.49 -0.27
CA VAL A 85 8.41 -2.56 0.07
C VAL A 85 8.87 -2.46 1.53
N ARG A 86 9.28 -3.59 2.11
CA ARG A 86 10.08 -3.56 3.34
C ARG A 86 11.50 -3.17 2.99
N ARG A 87 12.16 -2.48 3.92
CA ARG A 87 13.56 -2.13 3.76
C ARG A 87 14.41 -3.43 3.66
N SER A 88 15.22 -3.53 2.62
CA SER A 88 16.26 -4.54 2.55
C SER A 88 17.51 -4.05 3.29
N ALA A 89 17.88 -4.70 4.38
CA ALA A 89 19.08 -4.36 5.13
C ALA A 89 20.38 -4.74 4.40
N SER A 90 20.31 -5.74 3.52
CA SER A 90 21.45 -6.19 2.72
C SER A 90 21.58 -5.48 1.36
N GLY A 91 20.55 -4.76 0.94
CA GLY A 91 20.43 -4.25 -0.42
C GLY A 91 19.94 -5.28 -1.43
N GLU A 92 19.78 -6.54 -1.03
CA GLU A 92 19.24 -7.61 -1.87
C GLU A 92 17.73 -7.72 -1.65
N TRP A 93 16.98 -7.77 -2.74
CA TRP A 93 15.52 -7.93 -2.69
C TRP A 93 15.12 -9.39 -2.60
N LYS A 94 14.49 -9.75 -1.49
CA LYS A 94 13.91 -11.07 -1.27
C LYS A 94 12.40 -11.00 -1.43
N ALA A 95 11.76 -12.15 -1.54
CA ALA A 95 10.32 -12.28 -1.66
C ALA A 95 9.58 -11.55 -0.53
N THR A 96 10.08 -11.63 0.70
CA THR A 96 9.48 -11.01 1.88
C THR A 96 9.46 -9.48 1.85
N GLU A 97 10.50 -8.85 1.27
CA GLU A 97 10.55 -7.40 1.10
C GLU A 97 9.56 -6.93 0.04
N LEU A 98 9.24 -7.78 -0.92
CA LEU A 98 8.36 -7.52 -2.07
C LEU A 98 6.90 -8.00 -1.86
N HIS A 99 6.56 -8.47 -0.66
CA HIS A 99 5.23 -9.04 -0.37
C HIS A 99 4.86 -10.26 -1.20
N ILE A 100 5.86 -11.09 -1.50
CA ILE A 100 5.71 -12.39 -2.14
C ILE A 100 5.86 -13.46 -1.06
N THR A 101 4.81 -14.23 -0.81
CA THR A 101 4.78 -15.23 0.25
C THR A 101 4.76 -16.64 -0.30
N GLN A 102 5.13 -17.61 0.54
CA GLN A 102 5.04 -19.04 0.24
C GLN A 102 3.78 -19.63 0.87
N ASP A 103 3.36 -20.81 0.39
CA ASP A 103 2.29 -21.58 1.04
C ASP A 103 2.69 -21.95 2.47
N VAL A 104 1.80 -21.70 3.43
CA VAL A 104 1.98 -22.09 4.85
C VAL A 104 0.70 -22.74 5.34
N ALA A 105 0.74 -24.04 5.58
CA ALA A 105 -0.42 -24.85 5.95
C ALA A 105 -1.60 -24.64 4.97
N GLN A 106 -2.76 -24.19 5.45
CA GLN A 106 -3.94 -23.89 4.61
C GLN A 106 -3.89 -22.51 3.92
N TYR A 107 -2.90 -21.69 4.24
CA TYR A 107 -2.78 -20.33 3.70
C TYR A 107 -1.92 -20.35 2.43
N LYS A 108 -2.55 -19.96 1.31
CA LYS A 108 -1.86 -19.87 0.03
C LYS A 108 -0.94 -18.66 -0.03
N GLY A 109 0.28 -18.88 -0.48
CA GLY A 109 1.21 -17.80 -0.79
C GLY A 109 1.00 -17.23 -2.19
N GLY A 110 1.69 -16.17 -2.49
CA GLY A 110 1.68 -15.49 -3.79
C GLY A 110 2.11 -14.02 -3.66
N ASP A 111 1.93 -13.27 -4.74
CA ASP A 111 2.35 -11.88 -4.87
C ASP A 111 1.18 -10.93 -4.63
N TYR A 112 1.20 -10.23 -3.49
CA TYR A 112 0.16 -9.26 -3.12
C TYR A 112 0.20 -7.99 -3.99
N ALA A 113 1.37 -7.55 -4.42
CA ALA A 113 1.49 -6.41 -5.32
C ALA A 113 0.93 -6.74 -6.72
N LEU A 114 1.23 -7.93 -7.24
CA LEU A 114 0.66 -8.42 -8.49
C LEU A 114 -0.87 -8.51 -8.40
N ALA A 115 -1.42 -9.04 -7.30
CA ALA A 115 -2.86 -9.13 -7.10
C ALA A 115 -3.55 -7.75 -7.19
N VAL A 116 -2.92 -6.68 -6.66
CA VAL A 116 -3.44 -5.31 -6.78
C VAL A 116 -3.37 -4.82 -8.23
N ARG A 117 -2.27 -5.05 -8.94
CA ARG A 117 -2.09 -4.64 -10.34
C ARG A 117 -3.15 -5.31 -11.24
N GLU A 118 -3.33 -6.62 -11.10
CA GLU A 118 -4.30 -7.38 -11.87
C GLU A 118 -5.74 -6.96 -11.53
N LEU A 119 -6.04 -6.72 -10.26
CA LEU A 119 -7.34 -6.17 -9.85
C LEU A 119 -7.62 -4.82 -10.54
N GLY A 120 -6.69 -3.87 -10.43
CA GLY A 120 -6.87 -2.55 -11.04
C GLY A 120 -7.14 -2.62 -12.54
N LYS A 121 -6.36 -3.46 -13.25
CA LYS A 121 -6.55 -3.73 -14.68
C LYS A 121 -7.92 -4.34 -14.97
N ALA A 122 -8.33 -5.35 -14.20
CA ALA A 122 -9.58 -6.08 -14.41
C ALA A 122 -10.83 -5.21 -14.21
N VAL A 123 -10.78 -4.27 -13.24
CA VAL A 123 -11.95 -3.46 -12.89
C VAL A 123 -11.84 -1.99 -13.33
N GLY A 124 -10.79 -1.63 -14.07
CA GLY A 124 -10.57 -0.25 -14.57
C GLY A 124 -10.40 0.77 -13.44
N VAL A 125 -9.55 0.46 -12.46
CA VAL A 125 -9.19 1.35 -11.35
C VAL A 125 -7.72 1.72 -11.48
N PRO A 126 -7.36 3.01 -11.39
CA PRO A 126 -5.95 3.43 -11.40
C PRO A 126 -5.15 2.75 -10.28
N VAL A 127 -3.92 2.33 -10.61
CA VAL A 127 -2.99 1.72 -9.66
C VAL A 127 -1.75 2.58 -9.53
N ILE A 128 -1.46 3.05 -8.34
CA ILE A 128 -0.17 3.63 -7.97
C ILE A 128 0.72 2.50 -7.49
N ASP A 129 1.75 2.17 -8.26
CA ASP A 129 2.63 1.05 -7.98
C ASP A 129 3.70 1.41 -6.94
N MET A 130 3.25 1.51 -5.68
CA MET A 130 4.14 1.88 -4.58
C MET A 130 5.22 0.83 -4.31
N THR A 131 4.99 -0.44 -4.64
CA THR A 131 6.02 -1.49 -4.55
C THR A 131 7.19 -1.18 -5.47
N GLN A 132 6.91 -0.82 -6.73
CA GLN A 132 7.97 -0.46 -7.67
C GLN A 132 8.63 0.86 -7.29
N LEU A 133 7.84 1.89 -7.01
CA LEU A 133 8.35 3.23 -6.67
C LEU A 133 9.25 3.22 -5.45
N THR A 134 8.84 2.54 -4.38
CA THR A 134 9.64 2.47 -3.15
C THR A 134 10.87 1.58 -3.32
N ARG A 135 10.78 0.51 -4.10
CA ARG A 135 11.93 -0.31 -4.45
C ARG A 135 12.99 0.52 -5.18
N ASP A 136 12.60 1.21 -6.26
CA ASP A 136 13.52 2.00 -7.08
C ASP A 136 14.20 3.11 -6.27
N GLU A 137 13.45 3.79 -5.39
CA GLU A 137 14.03 4.81 -4.51
C GLU A 137 15.00 4.21 -3.49
N TYR A 138 14.68 3.05 -2.92
CA TYR A 138 15.57 2.39 -1.96
C TYR A 138 16.83 1.85 -2.62
N GLU A 139 16.74 1.34 -3.86
CA GLU A 139 17.92 0.95 -4.65
C GLU A 139 18.83 2.15 -4.93
N LYS A 140 18.25 3.29 -5.26
CA LYS A 140 18.96 4.54 -5.53
C LYS A 140 19.64 5.10 -4.28
N LEU A 141 18.98 5.05 -3.13
CA LEU A 141 19.53 5.52 -1.85
C LEU A 141 20.59 4.57 -1.29
N GLY A 142 20.49 3.28 -1.57
CA GLY A 142 21.29 2.23 -0.97
C GLY A 142 20.83 1.85 0.44
N SER A 143 21.17 0.62 0.87
CA SER A 143 20.71 0.04 2.14
C SER A 143 21.04 0.92 3.37
N ASP A 144 22.21 1.54 3.39
CA ASP A 144 22.67 2.34 4.53
C ASP A 144 21.86 3.62 4.71
N ASN A 145 21.47 4.27 3.60
CA ASN A 145 20.71 5.52 3.67
C ASN A 145 19.22 5.30 3.91
N THR A 146 18.68 4.14 3.52
CA THR A 146 17.26 3.82 3.74
C THR A 146 16.88 3.74 5.22
N ILE A 147 17.84 3.56 6.14
CA ILE A 147 17.58 3.59 7.59
C ILE A 147 16.95 4.91 8.04
N TYR A 148 17.29 6.02 7.40
CA TYR A 148 16.77 7.35 7.74
C TYR A 148 15.30 7.56 7.35
N LEU A 149 14.75 6.69 6.53
CA LEU A 149 13.35 6.70 6.14
C LEU A 149 12.46 5.83 7.05
N HIS A 150 13.07 5.06 7.94
CA HIS A 150 12.38 4.06 8.76
C HIS A 150 12.28 4.46 10.24
N ALA A 151 11.28 3.87 10.92
CA ALA A 151 11.09 4.04 12.34
C ALA A 151 12.19 3.31 13.14
N TRP A 152 12.52 3.88 14.30
CA TRP A 152 13.48 3.29 15.23
C TRP A 152 12.76 3.05 16.56
N PRO A 153 12.62 1.79 17.00
CA PRO A 153 11.91 1.45 18.24
C PRO A 153 12.55 2.03 19.51
N SER A 154 13.82 2.42 19.42
CA SER A 154 14.58 3.07 20.48
C SER A 154 15.58 4.03 19.87
N ASN A 155 16.29 4.81 20.69
CA ASN A 155 17.37 5.70 20.24
C ASN A 155 18.60 4.94 19.68
N ASN A 156 18.45 3.67 19.35
CA ASN A 156 19.48 2.80 18.84
C ASN A 156 19.32 2.58 17.33
N LYS A 157 20.19 3.18 16.53
CA LYS A 157 20.25 3.02 15.06
C LYS A 157 20.44 1.57 14.60
N LEU A 158 20.91 0.68 15.48
CA LEU A 158 21.08 -0.75 15.19
C LEU A 158 19.76 -1.53 15.22
N SER A 159 18.64 -0.90 15.65
CA SER A 159 17.34 -1.52 15.81
C SER A 159 16.29 -0.87 14.89
N VAL A 160 16.63 -0.68 13.62
CA VAL A 160 15.71 -0.10 12.62
C VAL A 160 14.53 -1.05 12.36
N ASP A 161 13.34 -0.51 12.37
CA ASP A 161 12.14 -1.20 11.90
C ASP A 161 12.13 -1.22 10.37
N ASN A 162 12.34 -2.39 9.78
CA ASN A 162 12.39 -2.53 8.32
C ASN A 162 11.00 -2.45 7.64
N THR A 163 9.93 -2.30 8.42
CA THR A 163 8.54 -2.29 7.91
C THR A 163 7.91 -0.90 7.96
N HIS A 164 8.06 -0.20 9.10
CA HIS A 164 7.37 1.07 9.32
C HIS A 164 8.28 2.26 9.02
N THR A 165 7.76 3.20 8.24
CA THR A 165 8.47 4.44 7.94
C THR A 165 8.33 5.45 9.08
N ASN A 166 9.32 6.33 9.21
CA ASN A 166 9.24 7.54 10.03
C ASN A 166 8.60 8.69 9.23
N ILE A 167 8.59 9.89 9.81
CA ILE A 167 8.02 11.08 9.16
C ILE A 167 8.69 11.39 7.81
N TRP A 168 9.98 11.16 7.66
CA TRP A 168 10.72 11.41 6.42
C TRP A 168 10.32 10.39 5.34
N GLY A 169 10.29 9.10 5.68
CA GLY A 169 9.82 8.07 4.77
C GLY A 169 8.36 8.28 4.37
N ALA A 170 7.50 8.73 5.30
CA ALA A 170 6.13 9.08 4.99
C ALA A 170 6.02 10.24 3.99
N ARG A 171 6.89 11.26 4.11
CA ARG A 171 6.96 12.38 3.14
C ARG A 171 7.42 11.92 1.76
N VAL A 172 8.44 11.05 1.71
CA VAL A 172 8.91 10.44 0.45
C VAL A 172 7.79 9.65 -0.22
N ASN A 173 7.09 8.81 0.55
CA ASN A 173 5.94 8.06 0.02
C ASN A 173 4.82 8.98 -0.48
N ALA A 174 4.51 10.05 0.24
CA ALA A 174 3.51 11.04 -0.20
C ALA A 174 3.92 11.72 -1.50
N TYR A 175 5.21 12.08 -1.64
CA TYR A 175 5.76 12.61 -2.88
C TYR A 175 5.59 11.65 -4.06
N MET A 176 5.94 10.36 -3.87
CA MET A 176 5.77 9.33 -4.90
C MET A 176 4.30 9.18 -5.32
N ILE A 177 3.37 9.15 -4.35
CA ILE A 177 1.94 9.08 -4.64
C ILE A 177 1.50 10.28 -5.48
N MET A 178 1.87 11.48 -5.09
CA MET A 178 1.47 12.69 -5.81
C MET A 178 2.09 12.77 -7.21
N SER A 179 3.34 12.35 -7.37
CA SER A 179 3.99 12.24 -8.68
C SER A 179 3.27 11.24 -9.58
N ALA A 180 2.94 10.06 -9.05
CA ALA A 180 2.19 9.05 -9.78
C ALA A 180 0.76 9.50 -10.15
N VAL A 181 0.08 10.24 -9.26
CA VAL A 181 -1.22 10.88 -9.56
C VAL A 181 -1.11 11.78 -10.79
N LYS A 182 -0.03 12.56 -10.89
CA LYS A 182 0.23 13.45 -12.02
C LYS A 182 0.55 12.67 -13.30
N GLU A 183 1.43 11.67 -13.21
CA GLU A 183 1.82 10.82 -14.35
C GLU A 183 0.65 10.00 -14.91
N LEU A 184 -0.18 9.44 -14.03
CA LEU A 184 -1.40 8.72 -14.40
C LEU A 184 -2.53 9.63 -14.88
N ASN A 185 -2.33 10.95 -14.81
CA ASN A 185 -3.32 11.96 -15.18
C ASN A 185 -4.70 11.70 -14.55
N ILE A 186 -4.71 11.42 -13.23
CA ILE A 186 -5.96 11.14 -12.50
C ILE A 186 -6.78 12.41 -12.46
N SER A 187 -7.84 12.43 -13.28
CA SER A 187 -8.73 13.58 -13.44
C SER A 187 -9.26 14.13 -12.12
N GLY A 188 -9.24 15.44 -11.95
CA GLY A 188 -9.66 16.12 -10.74
C GLY A 188 -8.61 16.13 -9.61
N LEU A 189 -7.59 15.27 -9.66
CA LEU A 189 -6.46 15.30 -8.73
C LEU A 189 -5.19 15.85 -9.37
N SER A 190 -4.85 15.39 -10.57
CA SER A 190 -3.58 15.74 -11.23
C SER A 190 -3.41 17.24 -11.45
N GLU A 191 -4.50 17.94 -11.70
CA GLU A 191 -4.52 19.40 -11.93
C GLU A 191 -4.24 20.19 -10.63
N ASN A 192 -4.46 19.56 -9.48
CA ASN A 192 -4.24 20.16 -8.17
C ASN A 192 -2.87 19.82 -7.57
N VAL A 193 -2.08 18.97 -8.22
CA VAL A 193 -0.72 18.67 -7.80
C VAL A 193 0.17 19.87 -8.10
N VAL A 194 0.41 20.69 -7.09
CA VAL A 194 1.39 21.79 -7.15
C VAL A 194 2.81 21.25 -7.21
N ASN A 195 3.78 22.07 -7.62
CA ASN A 195 5.19 21.69 -7.69
C ASN A 195 5.65 21.17 -6.32
N ILE A 196 5.88 19.86 -6.26
CA ILE A 196 6.44 19.21 -5.09
C ILE A 196 7.94 19.24 -5.30
N ASP A 197 8.62 20.10 -4.54
CA ASP A 197 10.07 20.15 -4.55
C ASP A 197 10.61 18.90 -3.85
N ASN A 198 11.24 18.02 -4.63
CA ASN A 198 11.83 16.79 -4.11
C ASN A 198 13.18 17.10 -3.43
N ASN A 199 13.16 18.00 -2.48
CA ASN A 199 14.35 18.40 -1.73
C ASN A 199 14.68 17.32 -0.67
N LEU A 200 14.98 16.09 -1.15
CA LEU A 200 15.57 15.02 -0.33
C LEU A 200 16.97 15.41 0.21
N SER A 201 17.54 16.52 -0.26
CA SER A 201 18.81 17.07 0.26
C SER A 201 18.75 17.49 1.73
N LEU A 202 17.57 17.52 2.34
CA LEU A 202 17.40 17.78 3.78
C LEU A 202 17.49 16.53 4.67
N ILE A 203 17.81 15.36 4.10
CA ILE A 203 18.00 14.10 4.85
C ILE A 203 19.48 13.91 5.26
N HIS A 204 20.31 14.90 5.11
CA HIS A 204 21.73 14.88 5.51
C HIS A 204 21.94 15.49 6.89
#